data_bcea2ecdca89b27b74cfd34b99675f9a
#
_entry.id   bcea2ecdca89b27b74cfd34b99675f9a
#
_cell.length_a   1.000
_cell.length_b   1.000
_cell.length_c   1.000
_cell.angle_alpha   90.00
_cell.angle_beta   90.00
_cell.angle_gamma   90.00
#
_symmetry.space_group_name_H-M   'P 1'
#
loop_
_entity.id
_entity.type
_entity.pdbx_description
1 polymer ?
#
loop_
_entity_poly.entity_id
_entity_poly.type
_entity_poly.pdbx_seq_one_letter_code
_entity_poly.pdbx_strand_id
1 'polypeptide(L)'
;IWIGPKLPLGILSFLGNISVKQWDIFWLVYCFFASVIPGWLLLQPRGYLGGWLLYLTIIVGLIGALFGGFRIEYPAFNTEGLKSLVNGKSLFPILFITIACGACSGFHGIVSSGTTSKQLSKQSDARIVGYGAMLLEGLVAVLALTTVMMLPRGSDVLKMDPTLIYARGLSNYLGLVGVGFSIAFPFALLAFSTFVYDTLDVCTRLARYILQELLNWKTRAGSFFATLLTLIIPLVFLLLTKEKGYLVAWPIFGTSNQLLASLTLLALSVWIIKC
;
A
#
# COMPACT_ATOMS: atom_id res chain seq x y z
N ILE A 1 14.69 -13.39 -6.23
CA ILE A 1 15.40 -14.05 -5.10
C ILE A 1 16.46 -15.04 -5.64
N TRP A 2 16.12 -15.98 -6.51
CA TRP A 2 17.06 -17.00 -7.02
C TRP A 2 17.96 -16.52 -8.18
N ILE A 3 17.44 -15.65 -9.02
CA ILE A 3 18.13 -15.13 -10.21
C ILE A 3 18.99 -13.91 -9.86
N GLY A 4 18.52 -13.03 -8.96
CA GLY A 4 19.22 -11.80 -8.62
C GLY A 4 20.71 -12.02 -8.24
N PRO A 5 21.04 -12.93 -7.29
CA PRO A 5 22.43 -13.20 -6.95
C PRO A 5 23.28 -13.81 -8.05
N LYS A 6 22.66 -14.36 -9.10
CA LYS A 6 23.32 -14.99 -10.26
C LYS A 6 23.46 -14.07 -11.47
N LEU A 7 22.98 -12.82 -11.36
CA LEU A 7 23.12 -11.84 -12.43
C LEU A 7 24.59 -11.45 -12.62
N PRO A 8 25.04 -11.22 -13.86
CA PRO A 8 26.38 -10.72 -14.15
C PRO A 8 26.68 -9.45 -13.33
N LEU A 9 27.89 -9.34 -12.81
CA LEU A 9 28.34 -8.18 -12.02
C LEU A 9 28.10 -6.84 -12.71
N GLY A 10 28.20 -6.79 -14.04
CA GLY A 10 27.90 -5.59 -14.82
C GLY A 10 26.44 -5.14 -14.74
N ILE A 11 25.48 -6.08 -14.70
CA ILE A 11 24.06 -5.75 -14.52
C ILE A 11 23.79 -5.31 -13.09
N LEU A 12 24.38 -6.00 -12.10
CA LEU A 12 24.25 -5.63 -10.69
C LEU A 12 24.81 -4.25 -10.41
N SER A 13 25.98 -3.91 -10.95
CA SER A 13 26.56 -2.58 -10.81
C SER A 13 25.74 -1.50 -11.52
N PHE A 14 25.21 -1.79 -12.70
CA PHE A 14 24.29 -0.87 -13.41
C PHE A 14 23.02 -0.59 -12.59
N LEU A 15 22.35 -1.63 -12.09
CA LEU A 15 21.15 -1.49 -11.27
C LEU A 15 21.42 -0.79 -9.93
N GLY A 16 22.59 -1.03 -9.33
CA GLY A 16 22.99 -0.38 -8.08
C GLY A 16 23.35 1.10 -8.23
N ASN A 17 23.72 1.54 -9.42
CA ASN A 17 24.05 2.94 -9.72
C ASN A 17 22.83 3.80 -10.09
N ILE A 18 21.66 3.19 -10.30
CA ILE A 18 20.43 3.92 -10.57
C ILE A 18 19.98 4.65 -9.31
N SER A 19 19.82 5.97 -9.39
CA SER A 19 19.31 6.77 -8.27
C SER A 19 17.85 6.45 -7.96
N VAL A 20 17.41 6.71 -6.71
CA VAL A 20 16.01 6.54 -6.29
C VAL A 20 15.07 7.28 -7.22
N LYS A 21 15.38 8.53 -7.58
CA LYS A 21 14.54 9.31 -8.51
C LYS A 21 14.42 8.69 -9.91
N GLN A 22 15.47 8.05 -10.39
CA GLN A 22 15.42 7.34 -11.69
C GLN A 22 14.51 6.11 -11.62
N TRP A 23 14.55 5.38 -10.50
CA TRP A 23 13.61 4.29 -10.24
C TRP A 23 12.16 4.79 -10.16
N ASP A 24 11.91 5.91 -9.49
CA ASP A 24 10.58 6.49 -9.39
C ASP A 24 10.04 6.91 -10.76
N ILE A 25 10.87 7.53 -11.61
CA ILE A 25 10.51 7.86 -13.00
C ILE A 25 10.20 6.59 -13.80
N PHE A 26 11.03 5.55 -13.66
CA PHE A 26 10.79 4.25 -14.31
C PHE A 26 9.42 3.68 -13.93
N TRP A 27 9.06 3.74 -12.63
CA TRP A 27 7.75 3.30 -12.17
C TRP A 27 6.60 4.15 -12.68
N LEU A 28 6.76 5.46 -12.84
CA LEU A 28 5.74 6.32 -13.47
C LEU A 28 5.53 5.97 -14.95
N VAL A 29 6.62 5.69 -15.68
CA VAL A 29 6.53 5.21 -17.07
C VAL A 29 5.82 3.86 -17.13
N TYR A 30 6.15 2.93 -16.22
CA TYR A 30 5.44 1.66 -16.09
C TYR A 30 3.94 1.88 -15.85
N CYS A 31 3.55 2.75 -14.92
CA CYS A 31 2.15 3.07 -14.62
C CYS A 31 1.39 3.62 -15.83
N PHE A 32 2.07 4.39 -16.69
CA PHE A 32 1.49 4.85 -17.94
C PHE A 32 1.05 3.67 -18.83
N PHE A 33 1.95 2.73 -19.08
CA PHE A 33 1.63 1.54 -19.87
C PHE A 33 0.57 0.66 -19.17
N ALA A 34 0.71 0.44 -17.87
CA ALA A 34 -0.22 -0.36 -17.08
C ALA A 34 -1.64 0.22 -17.08
N SER A 35 -1.77 1.56 -17.11
CA SER A 35 -3.07 2.23 -17.20
C SER A 35 -3.71 2.08 -18.57
N VAL A 36 -2.94 2.18 -19.66
CA VAL A 36 -3.47 2.13 -21.04
C VAL A 36 -3.83 0.71 -21.47
N ILE A 37 -3.03 -0.29 -21.04
CA ILE A 37 -3.24 -1.71 -21.36
C ILE A 37 -4.52 -2.22 -20.70
N PRO A 38 -5.28 -3.14 -21.36
CA PRO A 38 -6.45 -3.78 -20.74
C PRO A 38 -6.14 -4.42 -19.40
N GLY A 39 -7.00 -4.24 -18.40
CA GLY A 39 -6.77 -4.72 -17.02
C GLY A 39 -6.61 -6.24 -16.91
N TRP A 40 -7.28 -7.00 -17.78
CA TRP A 40 -7.18 -8.47 -17.78
C TRP A 40 -5.79 -8.99 -18.16
N LEU A 41 -5.00 -8.19 -18.91
CA LEU A 41 -3.68 -8.62 -19.36
C LEU A 41 -2.61 -8.46 -18.28
N LEU A 42 -2.66 -7.39 -17.51
CA LEU A 42 -1.62 -7.05 -16.53
C LEU A 42 -2.14 -7.02 -15.09
N LEU A 43 -3.24 -6.31 -14.83
CA LEU A 43 -3.75 -6.08 -13.49
C LEU A 43 -4.26 -7.38 -12.84
N GLN A 44 -5.07 -8.16 -13.56
CA GLN A 44 -5.65 -9.39 -12.98
C GLN A 44 -4.62 -10.48 -12.67
N PRO A 45 -3.69 -10.87 -13.58
CA PRO A 45 -2.66 -11.87 -13.27
C PRO A 45 -1.76 -11.43 -12.12
N ARG A 46 -1.43 -10.15 -12.06
CA ARG A 46 -0.59 -9.59 -11.00
C ARG A 46 -1.31 -9.54 -9.66
N GLY A 47 -2.58 -9.10 -9.63
CA GLY A 47 -3.41 -9.12 -8.43
C GLY A 47 -3.61 -10.54 -7.90
N TYR A 48 -3.73 -11.53 -8.78
CA TYR A 48 -3.78 -12.93 -8.38
C TYR A 48 -2.48 -13.41 -7.72
N LEU A 49 -1.32 -13.04 -8.27
CA LEU A 49 -0.02 -13.33 -7.67
C LEU A 49 0.13 -12.62 -6.31
N GLY A 50 -0.29 -11.34 -6.23
CA GLY A 50 -0.31 -10.57 -4.99
C GLY A 50 -1.18 -11.22 -3.91
N GLY A 51 -2.33 -11.76 -4.29
CA GLY A 51 -3.22 -12.51 -3.40
C GLY A 51 -2.54 -13.73 -2.78
N TRP A 52 -1.82 -14.51 -3.55
CA TRP A 52 -1.05 -15.65 -3.04
C TRP A 52 0.05 -15.24 -2.07
N LEU A 53 0.79 -14.17 -2.37
CA LEU A 53 1.80 -13.62 -1.48
C LEU A 53 1.17 -13.09 -0.19
N LEU A 54 -0.02 -12.48 -0.29
CA LEU A 54 -0.78 -12.00 0.88
C LEU A 54 -1.17 -13.16 1.81
N TYR A 55 -1.79 -14.21 1.28
CA TYR A 55 -2.19 -15.37 2.09
C TYR A 55 -0.98 -16.03 2.75
N LEU A 56 0.11 -16.21 2.01
CA LEU A 56 1.34 -16.77 2.56
C LEU A 56 1.89 -15.88 3.70
N THR A 57 1.90 -14.58 3.51
CA THR A 57 2.34 -13.61 4.54
C THR A 57 1.45 -13.68 5.78
N ILE A 58 0.12 -13.78 5.62
CA ILE A 58 -0.83 -13.91 6.72
C ILE A 58 -0.59 -15.21 7.48
N ILE A 59 -0.48 -16.33 6.79
CA ILE A 59 -0.28 -17.65 7.43
C ILE A 59 1.02 -17.65 8.24
N VAL A 60 2.12 -17.25 7.62
CA VAL A 60 3.43 -17.19 8.29
C VAL A 60 3.42 -16.17 9.43
N GLY A 61 2.82 -15.00 9.20
CA GLY A 61 2.70 -13.97 10.22
C GLY A 61 1.91 -14.43 11.44
N LEU A 62 0.78 -15.13 11.24
CA LEU A 62 -0.02 -15.69 12.33
C LEU A 62 0.74 -16.78 13.11
N ILE A 63 1.38 -17.70 12.40
CA ILE A 63 2.22 -18.73 13.04
C ILE A 63 3.33 -18.06 13.85
N GLY A 64 4.01 -17.06 13.27
CA GLY A 64 5.07 -16.33 13.95
C GLY A 64 4.58 -15.55 15.16
N ALA A 65 3.47 -14.83 15.04
CA ALA A 65 2.94 -14.01 16.12
C ALA A 65 2.39 -14.87 17.28
N LEU A 66 1.76 -16.01 17.00
CA LEU A 66 1.13 -16.87 18.03
C LEU A 66 2.10 -17.86 18.67
N PHE A 67 3.00 -18.44 17.88
CA PHE A 67 3.87 -19.54 18.32
C PHE A 67 5.36 -19.15 18.40
N GLY A 68 5.73 -17.94 17.95
CA GLY A 68 7.13 -17.52 17.89
C GLY A 68 7.77 -17.20 19.25
N GLY A 69 6.98 -17.08 20.30
CA GLY A 69 7.50 -16.74 21.64
C GLY A 69 8.14 -15.33 21.71
N PHE A 70 7.86 -14.47 20.73
CA PHE A 70 8.39 -13.11 20.73
C PHE A 70 7.78 -12.28 21.85
N ARG A 71 8.64 -11.59 22.59
CA ARG A 71 8.21 -10.72 23.67
C ARG A 71 7.72 -9.38 23.11
N ILE A 72 6.61 -8.89 23.66
CA ILE A 72 6.13 -7.53 23.38
C ILE A 72 6.92 -6.57 24.26
N GLU A 73 7.69 -5.68 23.63
CA GLU A 73 8.59 -4.73 24.31
C GLU A 73 7.89 -3.41 24.68
N TYR A 74 6.62 -3.26 24.35
CA TYR A 74 5.84 -2.05 24.56
C TYR A 74 4.72 -2.28 25.60
N PRO A 75 4.44 -1.27 26.45
CA PRO A 75 3.32 -1.37 27.40
C PRO A 75 1.99 -1.35 26.65
N ALA A 76 0.99 -2.03 27.23
CA ALA A 76 -0.37 -2.03 26.70
C ALA A 76 -0.98 -0.62 26.61
N PHE A 77 -0.64 0.24 27.57
CA PHE A 77 -1.06 1.63 27.61
C PHE A 77 0.14 2.54 27.87
N ASN A 78 0.25 3.59 27.06
CA ASN A 78 1.25 4.65 27.23
C ASN A 78 0.55 6.01 27.27
N THR A 79 0.21 6.47 28.47
CA THR A 79 -0.44 7.78 28.67
C THR A 79 0.46 8.97 28.35
N GLU A 80 1.78 8.79 28.48
CA GLU A 80 2.75 9.82 28.07
C GLU A 80 2.79 9.97 26.55
N GLY A 81 2.59 8.89 25.81
CA GLY A 81 2.51 8.89 24.36
C GLY A 81 1.32 9.70 23.82
N LEU A 82 0.22 9.81 24.56
CA LEU A 82 -0.91 10.65 24.18
C LEU A 82 -0.58 12.16 24.20
N LYS A 83 0.37 12.55 25.04
CA LYS A 83 0.91 13.93 25.09
C LYS A 83 2.12 14.11 24.17
N SER A 84 2.60 13.06 23.57
CA SER A 84 3.75 13.07 22.66
C SER A 84 3.42 13.92 21.42
N LEU A 85 4.37 14.73 21.03
CA LEU A 85 4.31 15.50 19.80
C LEU A 85 4.97 14.69 18.68
N VAL A 86 4.21 14.36 17.64
CA VAL A 86 4.75 13.82 16.41
C VAL A 86 5.06 14.99 15.47
N ASN A 87 6.34 15.22 15.21
CA ASN A 87 6.80 16.39 14.42
C ASN A 87 6.26 17.74 14.94
N GLY A 88 6.22 17.93 16.27
CA GLY A 88 5.73 19.15 16.90
C GLY A 88 4.21 19.33 16.92
N LYS A 89 3.45 18.32 16.50
CA LYS A 89 1.97 18.35 16.48
C LYS A 89 1.41 17.31 17.47
N SER A 90 0.24 17.63 18.04
CA SER A 90 -0.46 16.72 18.95
C SER A 90 -0.74 15.38 18.26
N LEU A 91 -0.48 14.28 18.95
CA LEU A 91 -0.75 12.93 18.45
C LEU A 91 -2.22 12.74 18.05
N PHE A 92 -3.16 13.35 18.78
CA PHE A 92 -4.58 13.07 18.62
C PHE A 92 -5.13 13.38 17.21
N PRO A 93 -4.90 14.56 16.58
CA PRO A 93 -5.33 14.73 15.19
C PRO A 93 -4.58 13.84 14.20
N ILE A 94 -3.27 13.66 14.40
CA ILE A 94 -2.42 12.86 13.49
C ILE A 94 -2.80 11.39 13.53
N LEU A 95 -3.18 10.86 14.70
CA LEU A 95 -3.61 9.46 14.85
C LEU A 95 -4.79 9.14 13.93
N PHE A 96 -5.81 10.01 13.88
CA PHE A 96 -6.96 9.81 12.99
C PHE A 96 -6.57 9.88 11.51
N ILE A 97 -5.67 10.79 11.14
CA ILE A 97 -5.17 10.89 9.77
C ILE A 97 -4.39 9.63 9.37
N THR A 98 -3.64 9.05 10.30
CA THR A 98 -2.74 7.92 10.02
C THR A 98 -3.48 6.57 10.04
N ILE A 99 -4.39 6.36 11.01
CA ILE A 99 -5.09 5.09 11.19
C ILE A 99 -6.37 5.03 10.35
N ALA A 100 -7.00 6.15 10.04
CA ALA A 100 -8.32 6.18 9.40
C ALA A 100 -8.34 5.54 8.01
N CYS A 101 -7.20 5.44 7.31
CA CYS A 101 -7.14 4.73 6.03
C CYS A 101 -7.52 3.25 6.19
N GLY A 102 -7.07 2.58 7.25
CA GLY A 102 -7.44 1.19 7.53
C GLY A 102 -8.86 1.03 8.11
N ALA A 103 -9.37 2.04 8.82
CA ALA A 103 -10.68 1.98 9.46
C ALA A 103 -11.82 2.43 8.54
N CYS A 104 -11.63 3.52 7.81
CA CYS A 104 -12.62 4.12 6.92
C CYS A 104 -11.93 4.93 5.84
N SER A 105 -11.61 4.30 4.71
CA SER A 105 -10.86 4.90 3.62
C SER A 105 -11.77 5.41 2.50
N GLY A 106 -11.64 6.68 2.16
CA GLY A 106 -12.27 7.24 0.97
C GLY A 106 -11.72 6.67 -0.32
N PHE A 107 -10.42 6.31 -0.32
CA PHE A 107 -9.81 5.62 -1.46
C PHE A 107 -10.47 4.26 -1.73
N HIS A 108 -10.73 3.46 -0.69
CA HIS A 108 -11.46 2.20 -0.86
C HIS A 108 -12.88 2.41 -1.39
N GLY A 109 -13.54 3.50 -1.03
CA GLY A 109 -14.85 3.87 -1.61
C GLY A 109 -14.77 4.10 -3.12
N ILE A 110 -13.73 4.79 -3.60
CA ILE A 110 -13.49 5.00 -5.04
C ILE A 110 -13.09 3.69 -5.73
N VAL A 111 -12.21 2.89 -5.14
CA VAL A 111 -11.79 1.59 -5.71
C VAL A 111 -12.98 0.65 -5.84
N SER A 112 -13.83 0.56 -4.82
CA SER A 112 -15.00 -0.31 -4.82
C SER A 112 -15.99 0.07 -5.92
N SER A 113 -16.28 1.36 -6.11
CA SER A 113 -17.19 1.85 -7.14
C SER A 113 -16.57 1.86 -8.55
N GLY A 114 -15.29 2.19 -8.65
CA GLY A 114 -14.59 2.41 -9.93
C GLY A 114 -14.07 1.14 -10.61
N THR A 115 -13.64 0.15 -9.84
CA THR A 115 -13.02 -1.07 -10.37
C THR A 115 -13.64 -2.35 -9.85
N THR A 116 -13.75 -2.53 -8.53
CA THR A 116 -14.15 -3.80 -7.92
C THR A 116 -15.59 -4.18 -8.29
N SER A 117 -16.53 -3.24 -8.19
CA SER A 117 -17.94 -3.48 -8.56
C SER A 117 -18.13 -3.92 -10.01
N LYS A 118 -17.26 -3.46 -10.91
CA LYS A 118 -17.28 -3.81 -12.33
C LYS A 118 -16.68 -5.19 -12.64
N GLN A 119 -16.00 -5.80 -11.69
CA GLN A 119 -15.37 -7.12 -11.81
C GLN A 119 -16.14 -8.23 -11.11
N LEU A 120 -17.15 -7.89 -10.31
CA LEU A 120 -18.01 -8.87 -9.66
C LEU A 120 -18.94 -9.54 -10.68
N SER A 121 -18.97 -10.86 -10.63
CA SER A 121 -19.87 -11.66 -11.49
C SER A 121 -21.27 -11.77 -10.92
N LYS A 122 -21.41 -11.75 -9.60
CA LYS A 122 -22.67 -11.87 -8.87
C LYS A 122 -22.74 -10.84 -7.75
N GLN A 123 -23.94 -10.31 -7.51
CA GLN A 123 -24.19 -9.36 -6.43
C GLN A 123 -23.91 -9.97 -5.04
N SER A 124 -24.16 -11.28 -4.87
CA SER A 124 -23.84 -12.01 -3.64
C SER A 124 -22.38 -11.95 -3.23
N ASP A 125 -21.48 -11.85 -4.21
CA ASP A 125 -20.03 -11.85 -3.99
C ASP A 125 -19.55 -10.52 -3.39
N ALA A 126 -20.34 -9.45 -3.52
CA ALA A 126 -20.02 -8.11 -2.99
C ALA A 126 -19.75 -8.15 -1.48
N ARG A 127 -20.50 -8.95 -0.72
CA ARG A 127 -20.30 -9.11 0.73
C ARG A 127 -18.98 -9.79 1.05
N ILE A 128 -18.66 -10.87 0.35
CA ILE A 128 -17.42 -11.64 0.58
C ILE A 128 -16.21 -10.80 0.17
N VAL A 129 -16.27 -10.15 -0.99
CA VAL A 129 -15.16 -9.34 -1.51
C VAL A 129 -14.98 -8.06 -0.66
N GLY A 130 -16.05 -7.31 -0.37
CA GLY A 130 -15.93 -6.06 0.38
C GLY A 130 -15.61 -6.29 1.85
N TYR A 131 -16.46 -7.01 2.58
CA TYR A 131 -16.29 -7.24 4.01
C TYR A 131 -15.14 -8.21 4.32
N GLY A 132 -14.99 -9.27 3.52
CA GLY A 132 -13.89 -10.22 3.68
C GLY A 132 -12.53 -9.58 3.46
N ALA A 133 -12.37 -8.74 2.42
CA ALA A 133 -11.12 -8.02 2.19
C ALA A 133 -10.80 -7.05 3.34
N MET A 134 -11.80 -6.35 3.87
CA MET A 134 -11.63 -5.46 5.04
C MET A 134 -11.10 -6.24 6.26
N LEU A 135 -11.63 -7.43 6.54
CA LEU A 135 -11.15 -8.27 7.65
C LEU A 135 -9.70 -8.72 7.44
N LEU A 136 -9.34 -9.11 6.21
CA LEU A 136 -7.96 -9.48 5.87
C LEU A 136 -7.01 -8.30 6.00
N GLU A 137 -7.43 -7.11 5.58
CA GLU A 137 -6.64 -5.88 5.76
C GLU A 137 -6.39 -5.59 7.25
N GLY A 138 -7.42 -5.69 8.08
CA GLY A 138 -7.30 -5.55 9.53
C GLY A 138 -6.31 -6.56 10.13
N LEU A 139 -6.36 -7.81 9.68
CA LEU A 139 -5.44 -8.86 10.11
C LEU A 139 -3.98 -8.55 9.72
N VAL A 140 -3.76 -8.11 8.48
CA VAL A 140 -2.41 -7.68 8.03
C VAL A 140 -1.91 -6.50 8.85
N ALA A 141 -2.78 -5.54 9.19
CA ALA A 141 -2.42 -4.40 10.03
C ALA A 141 -1.98 -4.84 11.44
N VAL A 142 -2.69 -5.80 12.05
CA VAL A 142 -2.29 -6.39 13.34
C VAL A 142 -0.94 -7.09 13.22
N LEU A 143 -0.73 -7.90 12.19
CA LEU A 143 0.55 -8.56 11.95
C LEU A 143 1.69 -7.56 11.73
N ALA A 144 1.46 -6.49 10.98
CA ALA A 144 2.45 -5.42 10.81
C ALA A 144 2.77 -4.74 12.15
N LEU A 145 1.78 -4.51 13.01
CA LEU A 145 1.99 -3.96 14.34
C LEU A 145 2.86 -4.90 15.19
N THR A 146 2.62 -6.21 15.17
CA THR A 146 3.43 -7.17 15.92
C THR A 146 4.89 -7.17 15.50
N THR A 147 5.19 -6.93 14.22
CA THR A 147 6.59 -6.83 13.74
C THR A 147 7.37 -5.66 14.38
N VAL A 148 6.66 -4.58 14.72
CA VAL A 148 7.25 -3.42 15.43
C VAL A 148 7.30 -3.69 16.94
N MET A 149 6.24 -4.28 17.49
CA MET A 149 6.09 -4.47 18.94
C MET A 149 7.13 -5.44 19.55
N MET A 150 7.72 -6.31 18.75
CA MET A 150 8.79 -7.21 19.19
C MET A 150 10.19 -6.57 19.18
N LEU A 151 10.32 -5.34 18.66
CA LEU A 151 11.61 -4.65 18.61
C LEU A 151 11.88 -3.92 19.93
N PRO A 152 13.12 -4.01 20.48
CA PRO A 152 13.50 -3.27 21.67
C PRO A 152 13.34 -1.76 21.47
N ARG A 153 12.84 -1.07 22.50
CA ARG A 153 12.70 0.39 22.46
C ARG A 153 14.06 1.04 22.27
N GLY A 154 14.13 2.01 21.38
CA GLY A 154 15.36 2.74 21.09
C GLY A 154 16.34 1.98 20.21
N SER A 155 15.99 0.80 19.67
CA SER A 155 16.86 0.09 18.72
C SER A 155 17.02 0.92 17.43
N ASP A 156 18.21 0.85 16.84
CA ASP A 156 18.50 1.55 15.58
C ASP A 156 17.63 1.05 14.42
N VAL A 157 17.08 -0.15 14.53
CA VAL A 157 16.15 -0.72 13.57
C VAL A 157 14.87 0.14 13.44
N LEU A 158 14.40 0.75 14.54
CA LEU A 158 13.21 1.62 14.54
C LEU A 158 13.44 2.95 13.80
N LYS A 159 14.69 3.31 13.52
CA LYS A 159 15.05 4.50 12.73
C LYS A 159 15.10 4.21 11.23
N MET A 160 15.01 2.95 10.84
CA MET A 160 15.01 2.52 9.43
C MET A 160 13.69 2.88 8.75
N ASP A 161 13.65 2.70 7.45
CA ASP A 161 12.42 2.83 6.68
C ASP A 161 11.36 1.80 7.15
N PRO A 162 10.10 2.19 7.31
CA PRO A 162 9.02 1.29 7.76
C PRO A 162 8.92 -0.02 6.96
N THR A 163 9.21 0.02 5.67
CA THR A 163 9.25 -1.17 4.80
C THR A 163 10.30 -2.17 5.25
N LEU A 164 11.48 -1.68 5.63
CA LEU A 164 12.57 -2.52 6.11
C LEU A 164 12.27 -3.11 7.50
N ILE A 165 11.63 -2.33 8.37
CA ILE A 165 11.18 -2.80 9.69
C ILE A 165 10.20 -3.95 9.53
N TYR A 166 9.18 -3.77 8.69
CA TYR A 166 8.18 -4.81 8.41
C TYR A 166 8.83 -6.06 7.81
N ALA A 167 9.68 -5.89 6.79
CA ALA A 167 10.35 -7.01 6.14
C ALA A 167 11.25 -7.79 7.11
N ARG A 168 11.92 -7.10 8.02
CA ARG A 168 12.76 -7.74 9.06
C ARG A 168 11.91 -8.53 10.05
N GLY A 169 10.78 -7.95 10.50
CA GLY A 169 9.84 -8.65 11.38
C GLY A 169 9.27 -9.90 10.74
N LEU A 170 8.80 -9.80 9.51
CA LEU A 170 8.29 -10.95 8.76
C LEU A 170 9.38 -12.01 8.51
N SER A 171 10.63 -11.58 8.31
CA SER A 171 11.77 -12.50 8.18
C SER A 171 12.04 -13.29 9.45
N ASN A 172 11.86 -12.68 10.62
CA ASN A 172 11.96 -13.37 11.89
C ASN A 172 10.88 -14.45 12.03
N TYR A 173 9.65 -14.16 11.58
CA TYR A 173 8.57 -15.15 11.56
C TYR A 173 8.86 -16.31 10.59
N LEU A 174 9.39 -16.02 9.40
CA LEU A 174 9.83 -17.03 8.44
C LEU A 174 10.96 -17.90 8.99
N GLY A 175 11.84 -17.32 9.82
CA GLY A 175 12.91 -18.03 10.49
C GLY A 175 12.42 -19.18 11.39
N LEU A 176 11.25 -19.05 12.00
CA LEU A 176 10.63 -20.12 12.82
C LEU A 176 10.25 -21.34 12.01
N VAL A 177 9.93 -21.14 10.73
CA VAL A 177 9.60 -22.22 9.79
C VAL A 177 10.86 -22.78 9.10
N GLY A 178 12.05 -22.36 9.55
CA GLY A 178 13.33 -22.84 9.04
C GLY A 178 13.86 -22.13 7.79
N VAL A 179 13.24 -21.01 7.39
CA VAL A 179 13.72 -20.23 6.24
C VAL A 179 14.85 -19.28 6.70
N GLY A 180 16.04 -19.46 6.13
CA GLY A 180 17.18 -18.62 6.42
C GLY A 180 16.94 -17.14 6.10
N PHE A 181 17.49 -16.23 6.90
CA PHE A 181 17.31 -14.77 6.77
C PHE A 181 17.67 -14.25 5.37
N SER A 182 18.68 -14.80 4.72
CA SER A 182 19.11 -14.43 3.36
C SER A 182 18.06 -14.65 2.28
N ILE A 183 17.10 -15.55 2.53
CA ILE A 183 15.96 -15.81 1.63
C ILE A 183 14.71 -15.11 2.16
N ALA A 184 14.49 -15.16 3.47
CA ALA A 184 13.31 -14.61 4.13
C ALA A 184 13.18 -13.09 3.94
N PHE A 185 14.27 -12.34 4.08
CA PHE A 185 14.24 -10.89 3.99
C PHE A 185 13.95 -10.37 2.58
N PRO A 186 14.64 -10.82 1.50
CA PRO A 186 14.27 -10.45 0.15
C PRO A 186 12.85 -10.89 -0.23
N PHE A 187 12.38 -12.03 0.27
CA PHE A 187 11.01 -12.48 0.06
C PHE A 187 9.99 -11.53 0.69
N ALA A 188 10.21 -11.13 1.93
CA ALA A 188 9.35 -10.19 2.64
C ALA A 188 9.29 -8.81 1.94
N LEU A 189 10.43 -8.32 1.46
CA LEU A 189 10.50 -7.10 0.65
C LEU A 189 9.73 -7.25 -0.65
N LEU A 190 9.88 -8.38 -1.35
CA LEU A 190 9.15 -8.63 -2.59
C LEU A 190 7.64 -8.67 -2.38
N ALA A 191 7.18 -9.36 -1.34
CA ALA A 191 5.76 -9.44 -1.00
C ALA A 191 5.19 -8.04 -0.72
N PHE A 192 5.85 -7.25 0.12
CA PHE A 192 5.43 -5.89 0.42
C PHE A 192 5.43 -5.00 -0.83
N SER A 193 6.49 -5.02 -1.62
CA SER A 193 6.60 -4.24 -2.86
C SER A 193 5.49 -4.58 -3.86
N THR A 194 5.11 -5.85 -3.95
CA THR A 194 4.03 -6.30 -4.82
C THR A 194 2.70 -5.63 -4.45
N PHE A 195 2.39 -5.49 -3.16
CA PHE A 195 1.17 -4.81 -2.70
C PHE A 195 1.19 -3.31 -3.03
N VAL A 196 2.33 -2.65 -2.82
CA VAL A 196 2.49 -1.23 -3.13
C VAL A 196 2.30 -0.96 -4.62
N TYR A 197 2.94 -1.75 -5.47
CA TYR A 197 2.87 -1.55 -6.92
C TYR A 197 1.50 -1.90 -7.51
N ASP A 198 0.79 -2.86 -6.93
CA ASP A 198 -0.58 -3.18 -7.33
C ASP A 198 -1.52 -1.98 -7.07
N THR A 199 -1.38 -1.35 -5.91
CA THR A 199 -2.11 -0.13 -5.57
C THR A 199 -1.78 1.02 -6.54
N LEU A 200 -0.52 1.17 -6.92
CA LEU A 200 -0.08 2.23 -7.84
C LEU A 200 -0.75 2.11 -9.23
N ASP A 201 -0.85 0.90 -9.75
CA ASP A 201 -1.54 0.63 -11.04
C ASP A 201 -3.03 0.96 -10.95
N VAL A 202 -3.69 0.54 -9.86
CA VAL A 202 -5.11 0.80 -9.63
C VAL A 202 -5.35 2.31 -9.49
N CYS A 203 -4.53 3.03 -8.72
CA CYS A 203 -4.63 4.48 -8.54
C CYS A 203 -4.54 5.22 -9.87
N THR A 204 -3.55 4.90 -10.68
CA THR A 204 -3.34 5.56 -11.99
C THR A 204 -4.53 5.33 -12.92
N ARG A 205 -5.05 4.11 -12.95
CA ARG A 205 -6.20 3.74 -13.77
C ARG A 205 -7.48 4.44 -13.30
N LEU A 206 -7.71 4.51 -11.99
CA LEU A 206 -8.87 5.20 -11.42
C LEU A 206 -8.84 6.70 -11.71
N ALA A 207 -7.69 7.34 -11.49
CA ALA A 207 -7.52 8.76 -11.78
C ALA A 207 -7.76 9.07 -13.26
N ARG A 208 -7.29 8.20 -14.16
CA ARG A 208 -7.62 8.28 -15.58
C ARG A 208 -9.12 8.22 -15.82
N TYR A 209 -9.83 7.26 -15.21
CA TYR A 209 -11.30 7.12 -15.40
C TYR A 209 -12.03 8.37 -14.91
N ILE A 210 -11.66 8.90 -13.75
CA ILE A 210 -12.24 10.13 -13.21
C ILE A 210 -12.01 11.30 -14.16
N LEU A 211 -10.80 11.49 -14.69
CA LEU A 211 -10.51 12.55 -15.66
C LEU A 211 -11.27 12.36 -16.98
N GLN A 212 -11.36 11.13 -17.46
CA GLN A 212 -12.12 10.84 -18.68
C GLN A 212 -13.59 11.17 -18.52
N GLU A 213 -14.17 10.87 -17.36
CA GLU A 213 -15.56 11.16 -17.05
C GLU A 213 -15.79 12.67 -16.89
N LEU A 214 -14.92 13.34 -16.14
CA LEU A 214 -14.99 14.78 -15.90
C LEU A 214 -14.86 15.60 -17.19
N LEU A 215 -13.95 15.20 -18.09
CA LEU A 215 -13.67 15.89 -19.35
C LEU A 215 -14.47 15.33 -20.54
N ASN A 216 -15.33 14.32 -20.29
CA ASN A 216 -16.10 13.61 -21.30
C ASN A 216 -15.24 13.03 -22.45
N TRP A 217 -14.04 12.57 -22.13
CA TRP A 217 -13.08 12.01 -23.09
C TRP A 217 -13.30 10.50 -23.27
N LYS A 218 -14.21 10.11 -24.15
CA LYS A 218 -14.59 8.70 -24.40
C LYS A 218 -13.73 7.97 -25.43
N THR A 219 -12.80 8.66 -26.08
CA THR A 219 -11.97 8.10 -27.15
C THR A 219 -10.70 7.44 -26.63
N ARG A 220 -10.06 6.59 -27.45
CA ARG A 220 -8.73 6.01 -27.11
C ARG A 220 -7.67 7.10 -26.93
N ALA A 221 -7.68 8.14 -27.74
CA ALA A 221 -6.82 9.30 -27.58
C ALA A 221 -7.10 10.03 -26.25
N GLY A 222 -8.37 10.19 -25.87
CA GLY A 222 -8.77 10.74 -24.58
C GLY A 222 -8.22 9.92 -23.40
N SER A 223 -8.20 8.59 -23.50
CA SER A 223 -7.60 7.71 -22.51
C SER A 223 -6.09 7.94 -22.35
N PHE A 224 -5.39 8.11 -23.48
CA PHE A 224 -3.96 8.39 -23.48
C PHE A 224 -3.64 9.75 -22.81
N PHE A 225 -4.33 10.81 -23.21
CA PHE A 225 -4.13 12.15 -22.65
C PHE A 225 -4.56 12.23 -21.17
N ALA A 226 -5.63 11.57 -20.77
CA ALA A 226 -6.05 11.49 -19.38
C ALA A 226 -5.00 10.79 -18.51
N THR A 227 -4.39 9.70 -18.99
CA THR A 227 -3.30 9.03 -18.28
C THR A 227 -2.07 9.94 -18.16
N LEU A 228 -1.69 10.62 -19.24
CA LEU A 228 -0.57 11.55 -19.23
C LEU A 228 -0.79 12.66 -18.20
N LEU A 229 -1.97 13.28 -18.21
CA LEU A 229 -2.33 14.35 -17.29
C LEU A 229 -2.32 13.88 -15.84
N THR A 230 -2.82 12.66 -15.58
CA THR A 230 -2.76 12.03 -14.25
C THR A 230 -1.33 11.90 -13.74
N LEU A 231 -0.39 11.52 -14.59
CA LEU A 231 1.00 11.24 -14.20
C LEU A 231 1.89 12.48 -14.18
N ILE A 232 1.51 13.57 -14.85
CA ILE A 232 2.27 14.83 -14.80
C ILE A 232 2.33 15.39 -13.38
N ILE A 233 1.25 15.35 -12.63
CA ILE A 233 1.21 15.90 -11.26
C ILE A 233 2.22 15.20 -10.34
N PRO A 234 2.21 13.86 -10.18
CA PRO A 234 3.20 13.17 -9.36
C PRO A 234 4.63 13.30 -9.93
N LEU A 235 4.79 13.37 -11.26
CA LEU A 235 6.10 13.59 -11.86
C LEU A 235 6.69 14.96 -11.49
N VAL A 236 5.91 16.03 -11.63
CA VAL A 236 6.34 17.39 -11.24
C VAL A 236 6.67 17.43 -9.75
N PHE A 237 5.82 16.83 -8.91
CA PHE A 237 6.07 16.75 -7.48
C PHE A 237 7.39 16.01 -7.18
N LEU A 238 7.64 14.88 -7.84
CA LEU A 238 8.87 14.10 -7.71
C LEU A 238 10.13 14.89 -8.12
N LEU A 239 10.05 15.64 -9.21
CA LEU A 239 11.18 16.44 -9.69
C LEU A 239 11.49 17.63 -8.78
N LEU A 240 10.46 18.27 -8.23
CA LEU A 240 10.61 19.44 -7.35
C LEU A 240 10.99 19.09 -5.91
N THR A 241 10.65 17.88 -5.44
CA THR A 241 10.94 17.49 -4.05
C THR A 241 12.29 16.78 -3.93
N LYS A 242 12.87 16.93 -2.72
CA LYS A 242 14.05 16.15 -2.32
C LYS A 242 13.64 14.71 -1.97
N GLU A 243 14.61 13.85 -1.75
CA GLU A 243 14.38 12.51 -1.23
C GLU A 243 13.49 12.55 0.01
N LYS A 244 12.53 11.60 0.12
CA LYS A 244 11.47 11.54 1.14
C LYS A 244 10.43 12.68 1.05
N GLY A 245 10.25 13.32 -0.10
CA GLY A 245 9.19 14.31 -0.33
C GLY A 245 7.78 13.80 -0.02
N TYR A 246 7.54 12.49 -0.07
CA TYR A 246 6.28 11.86 0.31
C TYR A 246 5.85 12.19 1.75
N LEU A 247 6.78 12.46 2.68
CA LEU A 247 6.46 12.84 4.05
C LEU A 247 5.71 14.17 4.13
N VAL A 248 5.91 15.07 3.17
CA VAL A 248 5.17 16.34 3.06
C VAL A 248 3.77 16.08 2.48
N ALA A 249 3.66 15.18 1.52
CA ALA A 249 2.38 14.83 0.88
C ALA A 249 1.47 13.99 1.80
N TRP A 250 2.04 13.23 2.72
CA TRP A 250 1.31 12.27 3.56
C TRP A 250 0.14 12.87 4.36
N PRO A 251 0.30 14.00 5.08
CA PRO A 251 -0.82 14.64 5.79
C PRO A 251 -1.92 15.12 4.84
N ILE A 252 -1.55 15.64 3.67
CA ILE A 252 -2.50 16.10 2.64
C ILE A 252 -3.31 14.91 2.13
N PHE A 253 -2.63 13.82 1.79
CA PHE A 253 -3.26 12.58 1.38
C PHE A 253 -4.22 12.05 2.44
N GLY A 254 -3.79 11.94 3.70
CA GLY A 254 -4.60 11.43 4.79
C GLY A 254 -5.87 12.27 5.01
N THR A 255 -5.74 13.60 5.02
CA THR A 255 -6.89 14.51 5.19
C THR A 255 -7.87 14.40 4.02
N SER A 256 -7.38 14.38 2.79
CA SER A 256 -8.19 14.23 1.57
C SER A 256 -8.93 12.88 1.56
N ASN A 257 -8.26 11.81 1.98
CA ASN A 257 -8.85 10.49 2.08
C ASN A 257 -10.00 10.44 3.11
N GLN A 258 -9.87 11.11 4.25
CA GLN A 258 -10.94 11.20 5.25
C GLN A 258 -12.12 12.05 4.78
N LEU A 259 -11.86 13.16 4.11
CA LEU A 259 -12.91 13.98 3.51
C LEU A 259 -13.73 13.15 2.52
N LEU A 260 -13.05 12.40 1.66
CA LEU A 260 -13.69 11.55 0.66
C LEU A 260 -14.49 10.42 1.32
N ALA A 261 -13.99 9.81 2.40
CA ALA A 261 -14.71 8.83 3.20
C ALA A 261 -16.00 9.40 3.78
N SER A 262 -15.91 10.60 4.36
CA SER A 262 -17.07 11.30 4.93
C SER A 262 -18.15 11.60 3.88
N LEU A 263 -17.74 12.07 2.70
CA LEU A 263 -18.66 12.32 1.58
C LEU A 263 -19.31 11.03 1.07
N THR A 264 -18.55 9.93 0.98
CA THR A 264 -19.07 8.62 0.58
C THR A 264 -20.12 8.11 1.58
N LEU A 265 -19.82 8.19 2.88
CA LEU A 265 -20.75 7.79 3.94
C LEU A 265 -22.00 8.67 3.96
N LEU A 266 -21.86 9.97 3.73
CA LEU A 266 -23.01 10.88 3.61
C LEU A 266 -23.90 10.48 2.44
N ALA A 267 -23.29 10.23 1.27
CA ALA A 267 -24.04 9.80 0.08
C ALA A 267 -24.78 8.47 0.32
N LEU A 268 -24.13 7.49 0.96
CA LEU A 268 -24.74 6.22 1.32
C LEU A 268 -25.88 6.40 2.32
N SER A 269 -25.71 7.26 3.32
CA SER A 269 -26.75 7.55 4.32
C SER A 269 -27.99 8.17 3.68
N VAL A 270 -27.81 9.13 2.78
CA VAL A 270 -28.91 9.74 2.03
C VAL A 270 -29.61 8.72 1.13
N TRP A 271 -28.85 7.83 0.50
CA TRP A 271 -29.40 6.78 -0.34
C TRP A 271 -30.24 5.78 0.48
N ILE A 272 -29.74 5.30 1.61
CA ILE A 272 -30.46 4.37 2.49
C ILE A 272 -31.77 4.99 3.03
N ILE A 273 -31.76 6.29 3.37
CA ILE A 273 -32.97 6.97 3.86
C ILE A 273 -34.05 7.10 2.77
N LYS A 274 -33.63 7.15 1.49
CA LYS A 274 -34.55 7.28 0.35
C LYS A 274 -35.06 5.95 -0.22
N CYS A 275 -34.41 4.83 0.13
CA CYS A 275 -34.84 3.48 -0.24
C CYS A 275 -35.76 2.87 0.82
#